data_7625684ee34e5128c1b10451f3d704e9
#
_entry.id   7625684ee34e5128c1b10451f3d704e9
#
_cell.length_a   1.000
_cell.length_b   1.000
_cell.length_c   1.000
_cell.angle_alpha   90.00
_cell.angle_beta   90.00
_cell.angle_gamma   90.00
#
_symmetry.space_group_name_H-M   'P 1'
#
loop_
_entity.id
_entity.type
_entity.pdbx_description
1 polymer ?
#
loop_
_entity_poly.entity_id
_entity_poly.type
_entity_poly.pdbx_seq_one_letter_code
_entity_poly.pdbx_strand_id
1 'polypeptide(L)'
;MQKFDEMYAMLPFDGSDVREHYKRYGQWLARQPVDVMQARRAEAEMIFRRVGITFAVYGAKDEGGAGSERLIPFDLIPRIIPGHEWAQMQRGLVQRVTALNRFIHDVYHGQDILRAGVVPTDLVLNNAQYRPEMAGVQVPRDIYAHIAGIDIVRAADAQGNGVYYVLEDNLRVPSGVSYMLENRKMMMRLFPELFSAHAVAPVAHYPDMLLETLRASAPATVAEPVVVVLTPGMHNSAYFEHAFLAQQMGVELVEGQDLVVKDRFVYMRTTRGLQRVDVIYRRVDDDFLDPLVFRRTSTLGCAGLMEAYRAGNVGICNAVGTGVADDKSVYPYVPEMIRFYLGEEPILKNVPTWMCRKPDDLQYVLAHLSELVVKEVHGAGGYGMLIGPAATQSEIEDFRRALLANPAGYIAQPTLSLSTCPTYVESGIAPRHIDLRPFVLSGREVQMVAGGLTRVALQDGSLVVNSSQGGGTKDTWVLGQEGGKTC
;
A
#
# COMPACT_ATOMS: atom_id res chain seq x y z
N MET A 1 -16.53 -10.37 20.28
CA MET A 1 -16.70 -10.09 18.84
C MET A 1 -16.69 -11.39 18.08
N GLN A 2 -17.60 -11.56 17.10
CA GLN A 2 -17.55 -12.71 16.20
C GLN A 2 -16.28 -12.62 15.35
N LYS A 3 -15.58 -13.76 15.19
CA LYS A 3 -14.36 -13.84 14.36
C LYS A 3 -14.76 -14.32 12.97
N PHE A 4 -14.19 -13.73 11.93
CA PHE A 4 -14.35 -14.16 10.55
C PHE A 4 -13.07 -14.83 10.08
N ASP A 5 -13.17 -16.04 9.55
CA ASP A 5 -12.06 -16.72 8.89
C ASP A 5 -12.31 -16.79 7.38
N GLU A 6 -11.26 -16.59 6.58
CA GLU A 6 -11.38 -16.55 5.12
C GLU A 6 -11.66 -17.94 4.52
N MET A 7 -11.18 -19.00 5.16
CA MET A 7 -11.34 -20.37 4.67
C MET A 7 -12.49 -21.10 5.34
N TYR A 8 -12.74 -20.88 6.63
CA TYR A 8 -13.72 -21.62 7.41
C TYR A 8 -14.95 -20.76 7.74
N ALA A 9 -16.14 -21.34 7.60
CA ALA A 9 -17.39 -20.63 7.88
C ALA A 9 -17.72 -20.62 9.38
N MET A 10 -17.33 -21.65 10.13
CA MET A 10 -17.54 -21.76 11.56
C MET A 10 -16.27 -22.16 12.32
N LEU A 11 -16.19 -21.77 13.59
CA LEU A 11 -15.14 -22.16 14.54
C LEU A 11 -15.72 -23.17 15.55
N PRO A 12 -14.96 -24.17 16.05
CA PRO A 12 -13.53 -24.42 15.81
C PRO A 12 -13.24 -25.04 14.45
N PHE A 13 -12.01 -24.91 14.00
CA PHE A 13 -11.51 -25.39 12.69
C PHE A 13 -11.39 -26.94 12.71
N ASP A 14 -12.52 -27.63 12.65
CA ASP A 14 -12.55 -29.11 12.56
C ASP A 14 -12.50 -29.63 11.11
N GLY A 15 -12.40 -28.70 10.15
CA GLY A 15 -12.34 -29.02 8.72
C GLY A 15 -13.69 -29.32 8.07
N SER A 16 -14.80 -29.27 8.80
CA SER A 16 -16.11 -29.67 8.32
C SER A 16 -16.83 -28.59 7.49
N ASP A 17 -16.51 -27.31 7.73
CA ASP A 17 -17.26 -26.18 7.15
C ASP A 17 -16.33 -25.21 6.37
N VAL A 18 -15.74 -25.75 5.31
CA VAL A 18 -14.87 -24.97 4.40
C VAL A 18 -15.73 -24.16 3.43
N ARG A 19 -15.46 -22.85 3.32
CA ARG A 19 -16.15 -21.97 2.35
C ARG A 19 -15.98 -22.47 0.94
N GLU A 20 -17.00 -22.27 0.09
CA GLU A 20 -17.09 -22.82 -1.28
C GLU A 20 -15.82 -22.61 -2.10
N HIS A 21 -15.31 -21.38 -2.15
CA HIS A 21 -14.11 -21.02 -2.91
C HIS A 21 -12.82 -21.64 -2.39
N TYR A 22 -12.80 -22.16 -1.17
CA TYR A 22 -11.66 -22.89 -0.61
C TYR A 22 -11.82 -24.42 -0.64
N LYS A 23 -13.00 -24.97 -0.97
CA LYS A 23 -13.25 -26.43 -0.88
C LYS A 23 -12.21 -27.25 -1.63
N ARG A 24 -11.93 -26.87 -2.87
CA ARG A 24 -10.96 -27.61 -3.71
C ARG A 24 -9.54 -27.54 -3.14
N TYR A 25 -9.15 -26.34 -2.70
CA TYR A 25 -7.85 -26.13 -2.05
C TYR A 25 -7.78 -26.88 -0.71
N GLY A 26 -8.80 -26.82 0.12
CA GLY A 26 -8.88 -27.51 1.40
C GLY A 26 -8.78 -29.03 1.27
N GLN A 27 -9.42 -29.62 0.26
CA GLN A 27 -9.30 -31.06 -0.04
C GLN A 27 -7.87 -31.44 -0.45
N TRP A 28 -7.21 -30.58 -1.21
CA TRP A 28 -5.79 -30.77 -1.58
C TRP A 28 -4.90 -30.67 -0.33
N LEU A 29 -5.08 -29.61 0.47
CA LEU A 29 -4.27 -29.35 1.67
C LEU A 29 -4.38 -30.47 2.70
N ALA A 30 -5.57 -31.01 2.93
CA ALA A 30 -5.81 -32.11 3.87
C ALA A 30 -5.09 -33.42 3.47
N ARG A 31 -4.67 -33.55 2.23
CA ARG A 31 -3.94 -34.74 1.73
C ARG A 31 -2.43 -34.56 1.74
N GLN A 32 -1.92 -33.35 2.06
CA GLN A 32 -0.49 -33.09 2.02
C GLN A 32 0.19 -33.66 3.27
N PRO A 33 1.22 -34.50 3.10
CA PRO A 33 2.04 -34.95 4.22
C PRO A 33 2.79 -33.78 4.87
N VAL A 34 2.95 -33.83 6.19
CA VAL A 34 3.60 -32.76 6.96
C VAL A 34 5.06 -32.54 6.52
N ASP A 35 5.78 -33.62 6.27
CA ASP A 35 7.18 -33.61 5.80
C ASP A 35 7.30 -32.95 4.42
N VAL A 36 6.35 -33.17 3.52
CA VAL A 36 6.30 -32.50 2.20
C VAL A 36 6.11 -31.00 2.37
N MET A 37 5.19 -30.57 3.20
CA MET A 37 4.95 -29.16 3.47
C MET A 37 6.16 -28.48 4.15
N GLN A 38 6.83 -29.16 5.07
CA GLN A 38 8.08 -28.67 5.67
C GLN A 38 9.20 -28.51 4.64
N ALA A 39 9.36 -29.49 3.75
CA ALA A 39 10.35 -29.42 2.66
C ALA A 39 10.06 -28.25 1.71
N ARG A 40 8.79 -28.04 1.33
CA ARG A 40 8.37 -26.90 0.48
C ARG A 40 8.62 -25.57 1.16
N ARG A 41 8.38 -25.46 2.47
CA ARG A 41 8.70 -24.25 3.24
C ARG A 41 10.20 -23.96 3.22
N ALA A 42 11.03 -24.95 3.50
CA ALA A 42 12.49 -24.80 3.45
C ALA A 42 12.99 -24.42 2.04
N GLU A 43 12.39 -24.98 0.99
CA GLU A 43 12.69 -24.63 -0.41
C GLU A 43 12.32 -23.16 -0.69
N ALA A 44 11.14 -22.70 -0.26
CA ALA A 44 10.72 -21.31 -0.42
C ALA A 44 11.69 -20.33 0.27
N GLU A 45 12.05 -20.61 1.53
CA GLU A 45 12.97 -19.76 2.30
C GLU A 45 14.36 -19.69 1.64
N MET A 46 14.86 -20.82 1.11
CA MET A 46 16.13 -20.87 0.39
C MET A 46 16.08 -20.03 -0.89
N ILE A 47 14.98 -20.12 -1.65
CA ILE A 47 14.82 -19.35 -2.89
C ILE A 47 14.73 -17.86 -2.58
N PHE A 48 13.93 -17.45 -1.61
CA PHE A 48 13.79 -16.04 -1.20
C PHE A 48 15.13 -15.44 -0.76
N ARG A 49 15.96 -16.21 -0.03
CA ARG A 49 17.35 -15.82 0.28
C ARG A 49 18.21 -15.60 -0.95
N ARG A 50 18.14 -16.52 -1.90
CA ARG A 50 18.96 -16.44 -3.14
C ARG A 50 18.54 -15.29 -4.05
N VAL A 51 17.24 -14.98 -4.11
CA VAL A 51 16.71 -13.86 -4.89
C VAL A 51 16.97 -12.53 -4.19
N GLY A 52 17.26 -12.55 -2.88
CA GLY A 52 17.47 -11.32 -2.09
C GLY A 52 16.17 -10.59 -1.76
N ILE A 53 15.07 -11.33 -1.58
CA ILE A 53 13.77 -10.75 -1.19
C ILE A 53 13.83 -10.39 0.29
N THR A 54 14.49 -9.28 0.56
CA THR A 54 14.74 -8.76 1.90
C THR A 54 14.01 -7.45 2.11
N PHE A 55 13.77 -7.13 3.36
CA PHE A 55 13.32 -5.83 3.83
C PHE A 55 14.26 -5.35 4.92
N ALA A 56 14.83 -4.17 4.77
CA ALA A 56 15.71 -3.62 5.79
C ALA A 56 14.87 -3.05 6.95
N VAL A 57 15.10 -3.55 8.16
CA VAL A 57 14.43 -3.06 9.38
C VAL A 57 15.37 -2.08 10.08
N TYR A 58 14.96 -0.82 10.17
CA TYR A 58 15.67 0.21 10.91
C TYR A 58 15.10 0.30 12.33
N GLY A 59 15.96 0.27 13.35
CA GLY A 59 15.56 0.50 14.74
C GLY A 59 15.66 -0.69 15.69
N ALA A 60 16.11 -1.86 15.26
CA ALA A 60 16.62 -2.85 16.20
C ALA A 60 17.96 -2.33 16.76
N LYS A 61 18.10 -2.31 18.09
CA LYS A 61 19.36 -1.95 18.79
C LYS A 61 20.44 -3.00 18.49
N ASP A 62 20.97 -2.97 17.29
CA ASP A 62 22.21 -3.66 16.96
C ASP A 62 23.32 -2.62 16.85
N GLU A 63 24.36 -2.80 17.64
CA GLU A 63 25.49 -1.91 17.87
C GLU A 63 26.39 -1.67 16.63
N GLY A 64 25.84 -1.79 15.43
CA GLY A 64 26.59 -1.69 14.18
C GLY A 64 26.08 -0.75 13.11
N GLY A 65 24.99 0.00 13.31
CA GLY A 65 24.57 1.09 12.40
C GLY A 65 24.10 0.69 10.99
N ALA A 66 24.20 -0.56 10.60
CA ALA A 66 23.62 -1.10 9.38
C ALA A 66 22.30 -1.80 9.73
N GLY A 67 21.18 -1.35 9.16
CA GLY A 67 19.88 -2.01 9.35
C GLY A 67 19.99 -3.51 9.07
N SER A 68 19.44 -4.37 9.94
CA SER A 68 19.47 -5.81 9.68
C SER A 68 18.50 -6.13 8.54
N GLU A 69 19.02 -6.68 7.45
CA GLU A 69 18.17 -7.22 6.39
C GLU A 69 17.46 -8.48 6.91
N ARG A 70 16.14 -8.47 6.85
CA ARG A 70 15.31 -9.63 7.15
C ARG A 70 14.66 -10.16 5.89
N LEU A 71 14.64 -11.48 5.75
CA LEU A 71 13.74 -12.12 4.82
C LEU A 71 12.30 -11.85 5.25
N ILE A 72 11.45 -11.51 4.29
CA ILE A 72 10.01 -11.47 4.56
C ILE A 72 9.52 -12.92 4.56
N PRO A 73 8.97 -13.42 5.68
CA PRO A 73 8.47 -14.78 5.73
C PRO A 73 7.32 -14.98 4.73
N PHE A 74 7.42 -16.03 3.94
CA PHE A 74 6.42 -16.42 2.97
C PHE A 74 5.62 -17.61 3.49
N ASP A 75 4.28 -17.49 3.45
CA ASP A 75 3.39 -18.58 3.82
C ASP A 75 2.90 -19.35 2.60
N LEU A 76 2.90 -20.68 2.72
CA LEU A 76 2.54 -21.61 1.65
C LEU A 76 1.02 -21.68 1.39
N ILE A 77 0.19 -21.16 2.28
CA ILE A 77 -1.27 -21.20 2.17
C ILE A 77 -1.76 -19.88 1.57
N PRO A 78 -2.32 -19.87 0.35
CA PRO A 78 -2.76 -18.63 -0.28
C PRO A 78 -4.02 -18.06 0.39
N ARG A 79 -4.21 -16.74 0.27
CA ARG A 79 -5.52 -16.14 0.46
C ARG A 79 -6.31 -16.23 -0.83
N ILE A 80 -7.51 -16.83 -0.80
CA ILE A 80 -8.37 -17.01 -1.96
C ILE A 80 -9.56 -16.07 -1.85
N ILE A 81 -9.77 -15.25 -2.89
CA ILE A 81 -10.86 -14.28 -2.99
C ILE A 81 -11.75 -14.66 -4.18
N PRO A 82 -13.08 -14.81 -4.00
CA PRO A 82 -13.99 -15.06 -5.10
C PRO A 82 -14.00 -13.89 -6.10
N GLY A 83 -14.16 -14.21 -7.40
CA GLY A 83 -14.15 -13.19 -8.46
C GLY A 83 -15.24 -12.12 -8.31
N HIS A 84 -16.41 -12.46 -7.79
CA HIS A 84 -17.48 -11.47 -7.56
C HIS A 84 -17.16 -10.49 -6.42
N GLU A 85 -16.53 -10.96 -5.32
CA GLU A 85 -16.05 -10.09 -4.24
C GLU A 85 -14.94 -9.17 -4.75
N TRP A 86 -14.00 -9.72 -5.54
CA TRP A 86 -12.94 -8.93 -6.16
C TRP A 86 -13.50 -7.86 -7.09
N ALA A 87 -14.46 -8.19 -7.93
CA ALA A 87 -15.07 -7.23 -8.86
C ALA A 87 -15.74 -6.06 -8.13
N GLN A 88 -16.39 -6.32 -6.98
CA GLN A 88 -16.94 -5.26 -6.14
C GLN A 88 -15.85 -4.39 -5.53
N MET A 89 -14.80 -5.02 -4.99
CA MET A 89 -13.64 -4.32 -4.40
C MET A 89 -12.96 -3.45 -5.45
N GLN A 90 -12.72 -3.99 -6.65
CA GLN A 90 -12.10 -3.27 -7.76
C GLN A 90 -12.88 -2.00 -8.13
N ARG A 91 -14.21 -2.10 -8.30
CA ARG A 91 -15.05 -0.92 -8.58
C ARG A 91 -14.93 0.13 -7.49
N GLY A 92 -14.97 -0.29 -6.23
CA GLY A 92 -14.83 0.63 -5.09
C GLY A 92 -13.46 1.28 -4.98
N LEU A 93 -12.40 0.55 -5.33
CA LEU A 93 -11.04 1.09 -5.36
C LEU A 93 -10.83 2.08 -6.50
N VAL A 94 -11.34 1.76 -7.69
CA VAL A 94 -11.32 2.68 -8.85
C VAL A 94 -12.07 3.97 -8.52
N GLN A 95 -13.27 3.87 -7.95
CA GLN A 95 -14.05 5.01 -7.49
C GLN A 95 -13.25 5.86 -6.50
N ARG A 96 -12.70 5.24 -5.49
CA ARG A 96 -11.95 5.91 -4.41
C ARG A 96 -10.72 6.65 -4.94
N VAL A 97 -9.87 5.99 -5.72
CA VAL A 97 -8.64 6.58 -6.26
C VAL A 97 -8.96 7.70 -7.26
N THR A 98 -10.04 7.58 -8.01
CA THR A 98 -10.53 8.66 -8.89
C THR A 98 -10.92 9.90 -8.07
N ALA A 99 -11.66 9.72 -6.98
CA ALA A 99 -12.04 10.84 -6.11
C ALA A 99 -10.82 11.47 -5.42
N LEU A 100 -9.86 10.66 -4.96
CA LEU A 100 -8.60 11.14 -4.37
C LEU A 100 -7.76 11.93 -5.37
N ASN A 101 -7.65 11.51 -6.63
CA ASN A 101 -6.97 12.29 -7.66
C ASN A 101 -7.65 13.62 -7.92
N ARG A 102 -9.00 13.67 -7.98
CA ARG A 102 -9.75 14.92 -8.13
C ARG A 102 -9.57 15.84 -6.91
N PHE A 103 -9.52 15.28 -5.70
CA PHE A 103 -9.23 16.04 -4.49
C PHE A 103 -7.84 16.68 -4.53
N ILE A 104 -6.81 15.92 -4.91
CA ILE A 104 -5.44 16.45 -5.00
C ILE A 104 -5.37 17.55 -6.07
N HIS A 105 -6.00 17.35 -7.22
CA HIS A 105 -6.08 18.39 -8.25
C HIS A 105 -6.77 19.65 -7.71
N ASP A 106 -7.93 19.51 -7.09
CA ASP A 106 -8.72 20.61 -6.58
C ASP A 106 -7.97 21.45 -5.53
N VAL A 107 -7.31 20.82 -4.57
CA VAL A 107 -6.61 21.56 -3.49
C VAL A 107 -5.40 22.36 -3.99
N TYR A 108 -4.83 21.99 -5.13
CA TYR A 108 -3.74 22.76 -5.78
C TYR A 108 -4.23 23.76 -6.84
N HIS A 109 -5.54 23.79 -7.15
CA HIS A 109 -6.14 24.69 -8.14
C HIS A 109 -7.35 25.46 -7.60
N GLY A 110 -8.55 24.93 -7.80
CA GLY A 110 -9.80 25.59 -7.46
C GLY A 110 -10.08 25.69 -5.98
N GLN A 111 -9.70 24.71 -5.19
CA GLN A 111 -10.03 24.56 -3.76
C GLN A 111 -11.54 24.54 -3.50
N ASP A 112 -12.32 23.99 -4.44
CA ASP A 112 -13.78 24.01 -4.41
C ASP A 112 -14.34 23.25 -3.20
N ILE A 113 -13.76 22.09 -2.87
CA ILE A 113 -14.17 21.29 -1.71
C ILE A 113 -13.90 22.00 -0.39
N LEU A 114 -12.83 22.79 -0.32
CA LEU A 114 -12.49 23.60 0.86
C LEU A 114 -13.45 24.79 0.99
N ARG A 115 -13.73 25.49 -0.14
CA ARG A 115 -14.72 26.58 -0.17
C ARG A 115 -16.13 26.11 0.16
N ALA A 116 -16.48 24.88 -0.24
CA ALA A 116 -17.75 24.27 0.10
C ALA A 116 -17.85 23.82 1.58
N GLY A 117 -16.73 23.86 2.32
CA GLY A 117 -16.69 23.46 3.73
C GLY A 117 -16.82 21.95 3.96
N VAL A 118 -16.68 21.14 2.92
CA VAL A 118 -16.76 19.67 3.01
C VAL A 118 -15.52 19.11 3.71
N VAL A 119 -14.33 19.60 3.37
CA VAL A 119 -13.08 19.32 4.06
C VAL A 119 -12.60 20.61 4.73
N PRO A 120 -12.26 20.60 6.03
CA PRO A 120 -11.73 21.78 6.70
C PRO A 120 -10.46 22.30 6.05
N THR A 121 -10.42 23.58 5.74
CA THR A 121 -9.31 24.23 5.04
C THR A 121 -7.98 24.06 5.76
N ASP A 122 -7.97 24.15 7.08
CA ASP A 122 -6.77 24.04 7.91
C ASP A 122 -6.18 22.61 7.90
N LEU A 123 -7.00 21.57 7.72
CA LEU A 123 -6.50 20.19 7.55
C LEU A 123 -5.67 20.00 6.30
N VAL A 124 -5.91 20.82 5.29
CA VAL A 124 -5.22 20.73 3.99
C VAL A 124 -4.09 21.74 3.92
N LEU A 125 -4.39 23.03 4.08
CA LEU A 125 -3.39 24.09 3.86
C LEU A 125 -2.31 24.17 4.96
N ASN A 126 -2.61 23.72 6.19
CA ASN A 126 -1.63 23.62 7.26
C ASN A 126 -0.99 22.22 7.36
N ASN A 127 -1.35 21.32 6.47
CA ASN A 127 -0.76 19.97 6.45
C ASN A 127 0.71 20.03 6.05
N ALA A 128 1.57 19.35 6.79
CA ALA A 128 3.01 19.28 6.48
C ALA A 128 3.32 18.63 5.12
N GLN A 129 2.37 17.87 4.57
CA GLN A 129 2.48 17.25 3.24
C GLN A 129 1.86 18.10 2.13
N TYR A 130 1.19 19.20 2.44
CA TYR A 130 0.77 20.17 1.43
C TYR A 130 1.99 20.88 0.85
N ARG A 131 2.08 20.95 -0.48
CA ARG A 131 3.22 21.57 -1.17
C ARG A 131 2.76 22.81 -1.93
N PRO A 132 2.91 24.01 -1.33
CA PRO A 132 2.53 25.27 -2.01
C PRO A 132 3.15 25.42 -3.38
N GLU A 133 4.31 24.80 -3.60
CA GLU A 133 5.05 24.76 -4.84
C GLU A 133 4.26 24.11 -5.99
N MET A 134 3.23 23.34 -5.69
CA MET A 134 2.37 22.68 -6.67
C MET A 134 1.13 23.52 -7.04
N ALA A 135 0.91 24.66 -6.37
CA ALA A 135 -0.24 25.52 -6.68
C ALA A 135 -0.23 25.97 -8.15
N GLY A 136 -1.28 25.62 -8.89
CA GLY A 136 -1.45 25.96 -10.31
C GLY A 136 -0.55 25.16 -11.28
N VAL A 137 0.22 24.18 -10.81
CA VAL A 137 1.04 23.34 -11.68
C VAL A 137 0.16 22.37 -12.45
N GLN A 138 0.22 22.43 -13.78
CA GLN A 138 -0.52 21.51 -14.64
C GLN A 138 0.23 20.18 -14.73
N VAL A 139 -0.39 19.12 -14.26
CA VAL A 139 0.13 17.76 -14.40
C VAL A 139 -0.61 17.04 -15.54
N PRO A 140 0.05 16.11 -16.25
CA PRO A 140 -0.59 15.39 -17.33
C PRO A 140 -1.88 14.69 -16.86
N ARG A 141 -2.99 14.91 -17.56
CA ARG A 141 -4.31 14.29 -17.29
C ARG A 141 -4.92 14.61 -15.94
N ASP A 142 -4.41 15.59 -15.21
CA ASP A 142 -4.80 15.93 -13.83
C ASP A 142 -4.65 14.74 -12.85
N ILE A 143 -3.72 13.82 -13.16
CA ILE A 143 -3.42 12.65 -12.32
C ILE A 143 -2.18 12.91 -11.48
N TYR A 144 -2.33 12.82 -10.17
CA TYR A 144 -1.28 13.01 -9.17
C TYR A 144 -0.82 11.67 -8.58
N ALA A 145 -1.77 10.85 -8.13
CA ALA A 145 -1.49 9.51 -7.61
C ALA A 145 -1.62 8.48 -8.75
N HIS A 146 -0.52 8.24 -9.45
CA HIS A 146 -0.44 7.27 -10.54
C HIS A 146 -0.44 5.84 -10.02
N ILE A 147 0.17 5.62 -8.85
CA ILE A 147 0.22 4.34 -8.15
C ILE A 147 -0.34 4.55 -6.75
N ALA A 148 -1.46 3.90 -6.43
CA ALA A 148 -2.08 3.91 -5.12
C ALA A 148 -2.05 2.52 -4.50
N GLY A 149 -1.54 2.39 -3.27
CA GLY A 149 -1.61 1.17 -2.47
C GLY A 149 -2.65 1.37 -1.37
N ILE A 150 -3.80 0.72 -1.49
CA ILE A 150 -4.91 0.92 -0.56
C ILE A 150 -4.97 -0.26 0.42
N ASP A 151 -4.78 0.00 1.70
CA ASP A 151 -4.84 -1.06 2.71
C ASP A 151 -6.30 -1.40 3.04
N ILE A 152 -6.64 -2.67 2.85
CA ILE A 152 -7.98 -3.21 3.07
C ILE A 152 -7.93 -4.28 4.14
N VAL A 153 -8.86 -4.19 5.07
CA VAL A 153 -9.10 -5.21 6.08
C VAL A 153 -10.49 -5.80 5.91
N ARG A 154 -10.67 -7.04 6.32
CA ARG A 154 -11.97 -7.68 6.41
C ARG A 154 -12.28 -7.92 7.87
N ALA A 155 -13.48 -7.57 8.30
CA ALA A 155 -13.93 -7.78 9.66
C ALA A 155 -15.36 -8.31 9.67
N ALA A 156 -15.73 -9.06 10.71
CA ALA A 156 -17.09 -9.54 10.89
C ALA A 156 -18.03 -8.35 11.19
N ASP A 157 -19.19 -8.30 10.52
CA ASP A 157 -20.29 -7.45 10.94
C ASP A 157 -21.06 -8.06 12.14
N ALA A 158 -22.13 -7.40 12.57
CA ALA A 158 -22.96 -7.89 13.69
C ALA A 158 -23.63 -9.23 13.40
N GLN A 159 -23.76 -9.61 12.13
CA GLN A 159 -24.34 -10.88 11.66
C GLN A 159 -23.26 -11.97 11.43
N GLY A 160 -21.98 -11.64 11.58
CA GLY A 160 -20.85 -12.53 11.34
C GLY A 160 -20.39 -12.60 9.89
N ASN A 161 -20.93 -11.75 8.99
CA ASN A 161 -20.47 -11.68 7.61
C ASN A 161 -19.18 -10.88 7.52
N GLY A 162 -18.26 -11.32 6.65
CA GLY A 162 -17.04 -10.59 6.40
C GLY A 162 -17.27 -9.37 5.50
N VAL A 163 -17.05 -8.18 6.06
CA VAL A 163 -17.18 -6.90 5.34
C VAL A 163 -15.78 -6.31 5.12
N TYR A 164 -15.54 -5.82 3.91
CA TYR A 164 -14.31 -5.12 3.56
C TYR A 164 -14.36 -3.65 3.97
N TYR A 165 -13.28 -3.20 4.63
CA TYR A 165 -13.09 -1.81 5.02
C TYR A 165 -11.75 -1.31 4.46
N VAL A 166 -11.71 -0.08 4.00
CA VAL A 166 -10.46 0.62 3.74
C VAL A 166 -9.87 1.04 5.07
N LEU A 167 -8.62 0.72 5.32
CA LEU A 167 -7.89 1.06 6.53
C LEU A 167 -7.02 2.31 6.35
N GLU A 168 -6.36 2.42 5.19
CA GLU A 168 -5.40 3.48 4.88
C GLU A 168 -5.25 3.64 3.37
N ASP A 169 -5.01 4.88 2.93
CA ASP A 169 -4.65 5.23 1.56
C ASP A 169 -3.14 5.54 1.51
N ASN A 170 -2.38 4.85 0.66
CA ASN A 170 -0.96 5.12 0.46
C ASN A 170 -0.76 5.67 -0.95
N LEU A 171 -0.48 6.98 -1.06
CA LEU A 171 -0.46 7.72 -2.32
C LEU A 171 0.90 8.39 -2.63
N ARG A 172 1.86 8.36 -1.71
CA ARG A 172 3.21 8.93 -1.94
C ARG A 172 4.10 7.96 -2.69
N VAL A 173 4.59 6.94 -2.00
CA VAL A 173 5.52 5.92 -2.54
C VAL A 173 5.11 4.52 -2.08
N PRO A 174 3.91 4.03 -2.44
CA PRO A 174 3.45 2.72 -1.99
C PRO A 174 4.41 1.63 -2.44
N SER A 175 4.62 0.63 -1.57
CA SER A 175 5.49 -0.53 -1.84
C SER A 175 4.78 -1.84 -1.55
N GLY A 176 5.35 -2.94 -2.06
CA GLY A 176 4.83 -4.28 -1.85
C GLY A 176 4.47 -5.03 -3.14
N VAL A 177 4.54 -4.38 -4.30
CA VAL A 177 4.25 -5.00 -5.60
C VAL A 177 5.20 -6.15 -5.92
N SER A 178 6.49 -5.95 -5.65
CA SER A 178 7.51 -6.98 -5.87
C SER A 178 7.21 -8.26 -5.09
N TYR A 179 6.74 -8.12 -3.85
CA TYR A 179 6.36 -9.27 -3.01
C TYR A 179 5.10 -9.97 -3.52
N MET A 180 4.10 -9.22 -4.01
CA MET A 180 2.92 -9.81 -4.67
C MET A 180 3.34 -10.68 -5.86
N LEU A 181 4.22 -10.17 -6.72
CA LEU A 181 4.69 -10.88 -7.91
C LEU A 181 5.57 -12.08 -7.57
N GLU A 182 6.49 -11.93 -6.63
CA GLU A 182 7.38 -13.02 -6.21
C GLU A 182 6.63 -14.11 -5.43
N ASN A 183 5.64 -13.75 -4.59
CA ASN A 183 4.78 -14.73 -3.94
C ASN A 183 4.05 -15.60 -4.97
N ARG A 184 3.49 -15.00 -6.05
CA ARG A 184 2.85 -15.73 -7.14
C ARG A 184 3.83 -16.65 -7.86
N LYS A 185 5.02 -16.17 -8.21
CA LYS A 185 6.06 -17.00 -8.85
C LYS A 185 6.46 -18.16 -7.93
N MET A 186 6.59 -17.91 -6.63
CA MET A 186 6.94 -18.95 -5.66
C MET A 186 5.85 -20.02 -5.60
N MET A 187 4.58 -19.65 -5.49
CA MET A 187 3.47 -20.60 -5.48
C MET A 187 3.41 -21.43 -6.77
N MET A 188 3.58 -20.79 -7.94
CA MET A 188 3.61 -21.49 -9.22
C MET A 188 4.77 -22.48 -9.33
N ARG A 189 5.90 -22.19 -8.71
CA ARG A 189 7.07 -23.07 -8.68
C ARG A 189 6.90 -24.24 -7.73
N LEU A 190 6.37 -23.98 -6.52
CA LEU A 190 6.24 -25.01 -5.49
C LEU A 190 5.06 -25.95 -5.74
N PHE A 191 3.96 -25.42 -6.28
CA PHE A 191 2.68 -26.12 -6.42
C PHE A 191 2.04 -25.89 -7.80
N PRO A 192 2.73 -26.22 -8.91
CA PRO A 192 2.21 -25.98 -10.26
C PRO A 192 0.86 -26.67 -10.53
N GLU A 193 0.61 -27.82 -9.89
CA GLU A 193 -0.64 -28.57 -9.99
C GLU A 193 -1.85 -27.79 -9.48
N LEU A 194 -1.67 -26.87 -8.54
CA LEU A 194 -2.76 -26.04 -8.02
C LEU A 194 -3.26 -25.05 -9.06
N PHE A 195 -2.35 -24.50 -9.86
CA PHE A 195 -2.71 -23.54 -10.92
C PHE A 195 -3.41 -24.20 -12.11
N SER A 196 -3.13 -25.48 -12.36
CA SER A 196 -3.89 -26.29 -13.32
C SER A 196 -5.29 -26.60 -12.81
N ALA A 197 -5.47 -26.65 -11.49
CA ALA A 197 -6.71 -27.00 -10.83
C ALA A 197 -7.61 -25.80 -10.54
N HIS A 198 -7.07 -24.59 -10.37
CA HIS A 198 -7.77 -23.38 -10.02
C HIS A 198 -7.60 -22.32 -11.10
N ALA A 199 -8.71 -21.67 -11.51
CA ALA A 199 -8.67 -20.55 -12.44
C ALA A 199 -8.20 -19.27 -11.73
N VAL A 200 -6.92 -19.23 -11.34
CA VAL A 200 -6.32 -18.08 -10.65
C VAL A 200 -5.99 -16.99 -11.66
N ALA A 201 -6.51 -15.79 -11.44
CA ALA A 201 -6.24 -14.64 -12.29
C ALA A 201 -4.74 -14.29 -12.31
N PRO A 202 -4.16 -13.97 -13.49
CA PRO A 202 -2.75 -13.64 -13.61
C PRO A 202 -2.44 -12.26 -13.04
N VAL A 203 -1.23 -12.08 -12.49
CA VAL A 203 -0.71 -10.79 -12.00
C VAL A 203 0.61 -10.41 -12.67
N ALA A 204 1.21 -11.30 -13.43
CA ALA A 204 2.54 -11.14 -14.00
C ALA A 204 2.69 -9.97 -14.99
N HIS A 205 1.58 -9.49 -15.56
CA HIS A 205 1.52 -8.34 -16.48
C HIS A 205 1.51 -6.98 -15.77
N TYR A 206 1.57 -6.94 -14.43
CA TYR A 206 1.59 -5.67 -13.68
C TYR A 206 2.74 -4.73 -14.09
N PRO A 207 3.99 -5.19 -14.32
CA PRO A 207 5.06 -4.28 -14.74
C PRO A 207 4.78 -3.59 -16.09
N ASP A 208 4.14 -4.28 -17.03
CA ASP A 208 3.74 -3.71 -18.32
C ASP A 208 2.68 -2.62 -18.12
N MET A 209 1.65 -2.90 -17.30
CA MET A 209 0.63 -1.92 -16.94
C MET A 209 1.22 -0.70 -16.22
N LEU A 210 2.18 -0.93 -15.33
CA LEU A 210 2.89 0.15 -14.64
C LEU A 210 3.66 1.03 -15.63
N LEU A 211 4.42 0.42 -16.55
CA LEU A 211 5.17 1.15 -17.57
C LEU A 211 4.25 2.00 -18.45
N GLU A 212 3.12 1.46 -18.90
CA GLU A 212 2.12 2.21 -19.66
C GLU A 212 1.50 3.35 -18.85
N THR A 213 1.25 3.14 -17.55
CA THR A 213 0.78 4.19 -16.64
C THR A 213 1.81 5.32 -16.52
N LEU A 214 3.09 4.98 -16.38
CA LEU A 214 4.18 5.95 -16.32
C LEU A 214 4.32 6.72 -17.64
N ARG A 215 4.30 6.02 -18.78
CA ARG A 215 4.35 6.65 -20.10
C ARG A 215 3.19 7.62 -20.35
N ALA A 216 2.02 7.35 -19.77
CA ALA A 216 0.86 8.23 -19.88
C ALA A 216 1.05 9.59 -19.18
N SER A 217 2.04 9.72 -18.28
CA SER A 217 2.40 10.97 -17.60
C SER A 217 3.52 11.76 -18.27
N ALA A 218 4.00 11.30 -19.44
CA ALA A 218 5.00 12.02 -20.22
C ALA A 218 4.48 13.35 -20.74
N PRO A 219 5.37 14.32 -20.98
CA PRO A 219 5.02 15.55 -21.70
C PRO A 219 4.35 15.24 -23.05
N ALA A 220 3.28 15.97 -23.39
CA ALA A 220 2.45 15.68 -24.57
C ALA A 220 3.22 15.71 -25.91
N THR A 221 4.38 16.37 -25.93
CA THR A 221 5.23 16.49 -27.11
C THR A 221 6.14 15.28 -27.35
N VAL A 222 6.15 14.29 -26.43
CA VAL A 222 7.05 13.14 -26.48
C VAL A 222 6.26 11.90 -26.90
N ALA A 223 6.61 11.31 -28.04
CA ALA A 223 5.93 10.12 -28.56
C ALA A 223 6.42 8.83 -27.88
N GLU A 224 7.73 8.71 -27.67
CA GLU A 224 8.38 7.57 -27.03
C GLU A 224 9.15 8.04 -25.80
N PRO A 225 8.50 8.12 -24.63
CA PRO A 225 9.11 8.68 -23.43
C PRO A 225 10.14 7.74 -22.82
N VAL A 226 11.27 8.31 -22.42
CA VAL A 226 12.28 7.66 -21.60
C VAL A 226 11.83 7.73 -20.14
N VAL A 227 11.58 6.56 -19.56
CA VAL A 227 11.16 6.38 -18.17
C VAL A 227 12.33 5.88 -17.34
N VAL A 228 12.51 6.43 -16.13
CA VAL A 228 13.51 5.95 -15.16
C VAL A 228 12.87 5.74 -13.79
N VAL A 229 13.45 4.85 -12.98
CA VAL A 229 13.11 4.69 -11.56
C VAL A 229 14.15 5.45 -10.74
N LEU A 230 13.73 6.49 -10.02
CA LEU A 230 14.59 7.25 -9.10
C LEU A 230 14.56 6.62 -7.70
N THR A 231 15.68 6.03 -7.29
CA THR A 231 15.84 5.42 -5.96
C THR A 231 16.70 6.30 -5.05
N PRO A 232 16.44 6.29 -3.72
CA PRO A 232 17.36 6.89 -2.74
C PRO A 232 18.60 6.01 -2.47
N GLY A 233 18.76 4.89 -3.17
CA GLY A 233 19.91 4.01 -3.06
C GLY A 233 19.71 2.79 -2.15
N MET A 234 20.75 1.99 -2.05
CA MET A 234 20.76 0.66 -1.42
C MET A 234 20.44 0.65 0.09
N HIS A 235 20.51 1.78 0.77
CA HIS A 235 20.16 1.87 2.19
C HIS A 235 18.66 2.01 2.45
N ASN A 236 17.85 2.15 1.40
CA ASN A 236 16.40 2.20 1.55
C ASN A 236 15.82 0.81 1.80
N SER A 237 14.88 0.69 2.73
CA SER A 237 14.24 -0.59 3.09
C SER A 237 13.53 -1.29 1.92
N ALA A 238 13.06 -0.52 0.93
CA ALA A 238 12.39 -1.04 -0.26
C ALA A 238 13.29 -1.10 -1.51
N TYR A 239 14.62 -1.01 -1.35
CA TYR A 239 15.54 -0.98 -2.50
C TYR A 239 15.39 -2.21 -3.42
N PHE A 240 15.17 -3.38 -2.84
CA PHE A 240 14.86 -4.58 -3.62
C PHE A 240 13.71 -4.32 -4.62
N GLU A 241 12.62 -3.72 -4.16
CA GLU A 241 11.47 -3.42 -5.02
C GLU A 241 11.82 -2.41 -6.12
N HIS A 242 12.64 -1.40 -5.81
CA HIS A 242 13.04 -0.39 -6.80
C HIS A 242 13.83 -1.04 -7.95
N ALA A 243 14.81 -1.86 -7.62
CA ALA A 243 15.63 -2.59 -8.60
C ALA A 243 14.78 -3.63 -9.36
N PHE A 244 13.93 -4.37 -8.65
CA PHE A 244 13.03 -5.36 -9.24
C PHE A 244 12.09 -4.73 -10.27
N LEU A 245 11.41 -3.66 -9.93
CA LEU A 245 10.46 -3.00 -10.84
C LEU A 245 11.18 -2.37 -12.06
N ALA A 246 12.33 -1.73 -11.86
CA ALA A 246 13.14 -1.21 -12.96
C ALA A 246 13.51 -2.33 -13.95
N GLN A 247 13.98 -3.46 -13.43
CA GLN A 247 14.32 -4.63 -14.23
C GLN A 247 13.12 -5.22 -14.96
N GLN A 248 11.97 -5.39 -14.27
CA GLN A 248 10.77 -5.97 -14.87
C GLN A 248 10.16 -5.07 -15.97
N MET A 249 10.24 -3.76 -15.81
CA MET A 249 9.81 -2.78 -16.82
C MET A 249 10.84 -2.57 -17.95
N GLY A 250 12.09 -3.02 -17.76
CA GLY A 250 13.18 -2.76 -18.71
C GLY A 250 13.59 -1.30 -18.78
N VAL A 251 13.56 -0.59 -17.64
CA VAL A 251 13.96 0.83 -17.52
C VAL A 251 15.14 0.99 -16.59
N GLU A 252 15.86 2.11 -16.70
CA GLU A 252 17.02 2.39 -15.88
C GLU A 252 16.62 2.69 -14.42
N LEU A 253 17.40 2.14 -13.48
CA LEU A 253 17.41 2.52 -12.07
C LEU A 253 18.47 3.58 -11.88
N VAL A 254 18.07 4.76 -11.40
CA VAL A 254 18.98 5.91 -11.21
C VAL A 254 18.90 6.44 -9.77
N GLU A 255 20.00 6.99 -9.30
CA GLU A 255 20.07 7.80 -8.09
C GLU A 255 20.09 9.30 -8.46
N GLY A 256 19.90 10.21 -7.47
CA GLY A 256 19.89 11.64 -7.71
C GLY A 256 21.17 12.17 -8.39
N GLN A 257 22.33 11.58 -8.06
CA GLN A 257 23.63 11.93 -8.68
C GLN A 257 23.77 11.57 -10.15
N ASP A 258 22.94 10.64 -10.65
CA ASP A 258 22.93 10.23 -12.04
C ASP A 258 22.11 11.19 -12.91
N LEU A 259 21.31 12.05 -12.27
CA LEU A 259 20.48 13.02 -12.96
C LEU A 259 21.12 14.41 -12.99
N VAL A 260 20.80 15.18 -14.02
CA VAL A 260 21.15 16.58 -14.15
C VAL A 260 20.05 17.33 -14.87
N VAL A 261 19.75 18.55 -14.40
CA VAL A 261 18.83 19.46 -15.09
C VAL A 261 19.64 20.46 -15.90
N LYS A 262 19.32 20.57 -17.18
CA LYS A 262 19.91 21.56 -18.10
C LYS A 262 18.80 22.15 -18.98
N ASP A 263 18.75 23.47 -19.06
CA ASP A 263 17.76 24.19 -19.87
C ASP A 263 16.30 23.76 -19.57
N ARG A 264 15.97 23.48 -18.31
CA ARG A 264 14.69 22.95 -17.80
C ARG A 264 14.31 21.55 -18.30
N PHE A 265 15.27 20.77 -18.79
CA PHE A 265 15.07 19.37 -19.12
C PHE A 265 15.92 18.49 -18.21
N VAL A 266 15.38 17.34 -17.88
CA VAL A 266 16.09 16.34 -17.08
C VAL A 266 16.86 15.40 -18.00
N TYR A 267 18.08 15.10 -17.61
CA TYR A 267 18.94 14.15 -18.30
C TYR A 267 19.54 13.17 -17.29
N MET A 268 19.72 11.92 -17.70
CA MET A 268 20.57 10.96 -17.00
C MET A 268 21.96 10.91 -17.64
N ARG A 269 22.96 10.66 -16.80
CA ARG A 269 24.36 10.48 -17.21
C ARG A 269 24.54 9.04 -17.70
N THR A 270 25.02 8.88 -18.91
CA THR A 270 25.35 7.56 -19.49
C THR A 270 26.78 7.55 -20.00
N THR A 271 27.30 6.38 -20.31
CA THR A 271 28.61 6.23 -20.93
C THR A 271 28.72 6.88 -22.33
N ARG A 272 27.57 7.20 -22.94
CA ARG A 272 27.47 7.86 -24.25
C ARG A 272 27.20 9.37 -24.15
N GLY A 273 27.12 9.92 -22.92
CA GLY A 273 26.77 11.30 -22.64
C GLY A 273 25.43 11.44 -21.95
N LEU A 274 24.81 12.61 -22.09
CA LEU A 274 23.51 12.91 -21.47
C LEU A 274 22.37 12.35 -22.33
N GLN A 275 21.50 11.57 -21.71
CA GLN A 275 20.25 11.08 -22.31
C GLN A 275 19.07 11.76 -21.61
N ARG A 276 18.14 12.31 -22.39
CA ARG A 276 16.94 12.97 -21.85
C ARG A 276 16.07 11.95 -21.10
N VAL A 277 15.49 12.39 -19.98
CA VAL A 277 14.51 11.68 -19.18
C VAL A 277 13.19 12.42 -19.25
N ASP A 278 12.13 11.71 -19.63
CA ASP A 278 10.80 12.30 -19.83
C ASP A 278 9.84 11.96 -18.69
N VAL A 279 10.05 10.83 -17.98
CA VAL A 279 9.25 10.42 -16.84
C VAL A 279 10.14 9.84 -15.75
N ILE A 280 9.91 10.26 -14.54
CA ILE A 280 10.57 9.74 -13.33
C ILE A 280 9.53 9.02 -12.47
N TYR A 281 9.67 7.69 -12.32
CA TYR A 281 9.01 6.96 -11.26
C TYR A 281 9.83 7.10 -9.98
N ARG A 282 9.41 8.02 -9.12
CA ARG A 282 10.16 8.32 -7.91
C ARG A 282 9.90 7.35 -6.78
N ARG A 283 10.95 6.96 -6.10
CA ARG A 283 10.92 6.22 -4.82
C ARG A 283 11.57 7.06 -3.72
N VAL A 284 11.61 8.36 -3.92
CA VAL A 284 12.15 9.39 -3.02
C VAL A 284 10.99 10.29 -2.58
N ASP A 285 10.90 10.60 -1.28
CA ASP A 285 9.88 11.51 -0.76
C ASP A 285 10.09 12.94 -1.24
N ASP A 286 9.01 13.74 -1.23
CA ASP A 286 9.00 15.13 -1.71
C ASP A 286 10.14 15.96 -1.13
N ASP A 287 10.39 15.87 0.17
CA ASP A 287 11.41 16.65 0.89
C ASP A 287 12.82 16.46 0.32
N PHE A 288 13.07 15.37 -0.37
CA PHE A 288 14.40 15.00 -0.86
C PHE A 288 14.56 15.13 -2.38
N LEU A 289 13.48 15.47 -3.12
CA LEU A 289 13.49 15.47 -4.58
C LEU A 289 14.34 16.58 -5.20
N ASP A 290 14.26 17.80 -4.65
CA ASP A 290 14.99 18.96 -5.18
C ASP A 290 15.57 19.80 -4.04
N PRO A 291 16.90 19.80 -3.85
CA PRO A 291 17.54 20.58 -2.78
C PRO A 291 17.42 22.09 -2.94
N LEU A 292 17.05 22.61 -4.13
CA LEU A 292 16.82 24.04 -4.33
C LEU A 292 15.43 24.49 -3.86
N VAL A 293 14.50 23.56 -3.71
CA VAL A 293 13.10 23.85 -3.37
C VAL A 293 12.75 23.34 -1.98
N PHE A 294 13.16 22.11 -1.65
CA PHE A 294 12.82 21.45 -0.40
C PHE A 294 14.01 21.41 0.58
N ARG A 295 14.47 20.22 0.96
CA ARG A 295 15.55 20.05 1.91
C ARG A 295 16.91 20.31 1.29
N ARG A 296 17.52 21.46 1.61
CA ARG A 296 18.80 21.93 1.02
C ARG A 296 19.99 20.96 1.16
N THR A 297 19.95 20.08 2.17
CA THR A 297 21.01 19.09 2.42
C THR A 297 20.74 17.75 1.72
N SER A 298 19.68 17.64 0.93
CA SER A 298 19.36 16.41 0.22
C SER A 298 20.37 16.13 -0.89
N THR A 299 20.87 14.89 -0.90
CA THR A 299 21.69 14.31 -1.99
C THR A 299 20.93 13.22 -2.74
N LEU A 300 19.65 12.97 -2.38
CA LEU A 300 18.85 11.85 -2.93
C LEU A 300 18.08 12.22 -4.19
N GLY A 301 17.90 13.52 -4.44
CA GLY A 301 17.20 14.05 -5.60
C GLY A 301 18.14 14.80 -6.54
N CYS A 302 17.55 15.60 -7.43
CA CYS A 302 18.27 16.36 -8.45
C CYS A 302 17.94 17.84 -8.35
N ALA A 303 18.97 18.69 -8.26
CA ALA A 303 18.82 20.15 -8.22
C ALA A 303 18.18 20.68 -9.50
N GLY A 304 17.14 21.52 -9.37
CA GLY A 304 16.38 22.09 -10.48
C GLY A 304 15.28 21.18 -11.05
N LEU A 305 15.05 20.00 -10.44
CA LEU A 305 14.03 19.06 -10.89
C LEU A 305 12.63 19.70 -10.88
N MET A 306 12.30 20.47 -9.84
CA MET A 306 11.02 21.16 -9.74
C MET A 306 10.83 22.25 -10.80
N GLU A 307 11.91 22.90 -11.28
CA GLU A 307 11.83 23.84 -12.38
C GLU A 307 11.47 23.13 -13.70
N ALA A 308 12.11 21.98 -13.97
CA ALA A 308 11.78 21.15 -15.15
C ALA A 308 10.35 20.61 -15.09
N TYR A 309 9.90 20.18 -13.92
CA TYR A 309 8.55 19.64 -13.69
C TYR A 309 7.48 20.73 -13.92
N ARG A 310 7.64 21.92 -13.34
CA ARG A 310 6.73 23.05 -13.51
C ARG A 310 6.68 23.55 -14.97
N ALA A 311 7.77 23.41 -15.70
CA ALA A 311 7.83 23.72 -17.12
C ALA A 311 7.11 22.69 -18.00
N GLY A 312 6.61 21.58 -17.42
CA GLY A 312 5.94 20.49 -18.15
C GLY A 312 6.91 19.66 -19.00
N ASN A 313 8.21 19.67 -18.69
CA ASN A 313 9.25 18.99 -19.46
C ASN A 313 9.59 17.59 -18.94
N VAL A 314 9.06 17.20 -17.80
CA VAL A 314 9.20 15.86 -17.20
C VAL A 314 7.95 15.50 -16.42
N GLY A 315 7.52 14.24 -16.49
CA GLY A 315 6.50 13.68 -15.62
C GLY A 315 7.12 13.13 -14.33
N ILE A 316 6.47 13.30 -13.18
CA ILE A 316 6.87 12.71 -11.89
C ILE A 316 5.72 11.87 -11.36
N CYS A 317 5.96 10.59 -11.10
CA CYS A 317 4.98 9.62 -10.63
C CYS A 317 5.45 8.99 -9.29
N ASN A 318 4.69 9.07 -8.19
CA ASN A 318 3.52 9.92 -8.01
C ASN A 318 3.94 11.38 -7.97
N ALA A 319 3.04 12.27 -8.34
CA ALA A 319 3.30 13.70 -8.36
C ALA A 319 3.72 14.22 -6.97
N VAL A 320 4.42 15.34 -6.96
CA VAL A 320 4.73 16.07 -5.73
C VAL A 320 3.43 16.54 -5.07
N GLY A 321 3.36 16.47 -3.75
CA GLY A 321 2.22 16.95 -2.98
C GLY A 321 1.07 15.95 -2.81
N THR A 322 1.19 14.69 -3.27
CA THR A 322 0.16 13.66 -3.05
C THR A 322 -0.01 13.30 -1.57
N GLY A 323 0.99 13.59 -0.74
CA GLY A 323 0.96 13.29 0.68
C GLY A 323 -0.18 13.95 1.45
N VAL A 324 -0.76 15.03 0.93
CA VAL A 324 -1.94 15.67 1.55
C VAL A 324 -3.16 14.74 1.58
N ALA A 325 -3.29 13.85 0.60
CA ALA A 325 -4.39 12.88 0.52
C ALA A 325 -4.06 11.52 1.18
N ASP A 326 -2.80 11.31 1.53
CA ASP A 326 -2.26 10.13 2.24
C ASP A 326 -2.36 10.29 3.77
N ASP A 327 -2.79 11.47 4.23
CA ASP A 327 -2.83 11.85 5.63
C ASP A 327 -4.04 11.23 6.36
N LYS A 328 -3.79 10.67 7.54
CA LYS A 328 -4.84 10.00 8.33
C LYS A 328 -5.94 10.95 8.83
N SER A 329 -5.69 12.27 8.87
CA SER A 329 -6.73 13.26 9.22
C SER A 329 -7.63 13.59 8.02
N VAL A 330 -7.17 13.36 6.80
CA VAL A 330 -7.94 13.55 5.56
C VAL A 330 -8.74 12.30 5.19
N TYR A 331 -8.23 11.11 5.52
CA TYR A 331 -8.88 9.83 5.28
C TYR A 331 -10.37 9.76 5.66
N PRO A 332 -10.85 10.30 6.82
CA PRO A 332 -12.27 10.25 7.18
C PRO A 332 -13.21 10.98 6.20
N TYR A 333 -12.67 11.90 5.41
CA TYR A 333 -13.45 12.69 4.44
C TYR A 333 -13.53 12.06 3.05
N VAL A 334 -12.86 10.93 2.79
CA VAL A 334 -12.88 10.31 1.45
C VAL A 334 -14.30 9.92 0.98
N PRO A 335 -15.22 9.42 1.85
CA PRO A 335 -16.61 9.21 1.45
C PRO A 335 -17.29 10.48 0.92
N GLU A 336 -17.06 11.63 1.56
CA GLU A 336 -17.57 12.92 1.13
C GLU A 336 -16.92 13.43 -0.15
N MET A 337 -15.61 13.13 -0.36
CA MET A 337 -14.93 13.41 -1.62
C MET A 337 -15.57 12.65 -2.78
N ILE A 338 -15.93 11.37 -2.58
CA ILE A 338 -16.63 10.55 -3.59
C ILE A 338 -17.96 11.21 -3.96
N ARG A 339 -18.77 11.61 -2.97
CA ARG A 339 -20.05 12.30 -3.21
C ARG A 339 -19.85 13.64 -3.91
N PHE A 340 -18.87 14.42 -3.46
CA PHE A 340 -18.61 15.77 -3.97
C PHE A 340 -18.11 15.76 -5.43
N TYR A 341 -17.12 14.93 -5.73
CA TYR A 341 -16.49 14.94 -7.05
C TYR A 341 -17.13 14.00 -8.08
N LEU A 342 -17.75 12.90 -7.61
CA LEU A 342 -18.32 11.88 -8.51
C LEU A 342 -19.83 11.89 -8.51
N GLY A 343 -20.47 12.45 -7.50
CA GLY A 343 -21.92 12.37 -7.33
C GLY A 343 -22.41 10.95 -7.02
N GLU A 344 -21.56 10.11 -6.45
CA GLU A 344 -21.82 8.70 -6.22
C GLU A 344 -21.78 8.38 -4.73
N GLU A 345 -22.43 7.27 -4.32
CA GLU A 345 -22.26 6.72 -2.99
C GLU A 345 -21.01 5.83 -2.90
N PRO A 346 -20.27 5.88 -1.78
CA PRO A 346 -19.08 5.06 -1.60
C PRO A 346 -19.40 3.56 -1.65
N ILE A 347 -18.72 2.83 -2.51
CA ILE A 347 -18.84 1.36 -2.63
C ILE A 347 -18.14 0.66 -1.47
N LEU A 348 -16.94 1.14 -1.10
CA LEU A 348 -16.16 0.63 0.03
C LEU A 348 -16.33 1.52 1.24
N LYS A 349 -16.46 0.89 2.41
CA LYS A 349 -16.59 1.59 3.69
C LYS A 349 -15.21 1.94 4.24
N ASN A 350 -15.10 3.09 4.89
CA ASN A 350 -13.98 3.40 5.77
C ASN A 350 -14.14 2.66 7.10
N VAL A 351 -13.03 2.37 7.77
CA VAL A 351 -13.08 2.08 9.22
C VAL A 351 -13.58 3.34 9.94
N PRO A 352 -14.59 3.22 10.83
CA PRO A 352 -15.04 4.36 11.64
C PRO A 352 -13.84 5.03 12.33
N THR A 353 -13.77 6.36 12.26
CA THR A 353 -12.59 7.09 12.74
C THR A 353 -13.02 8.31 13.54
N TRP A 354 -12.57 8.41 14.78
CA TRP A 354 -12.68 9.59 15.62
C TRP A 354 -11.48 10.50 15.39
N MET A 355 -11.78 11.77 15.15
CA MET A 355 -10.77 12.81 14.94
C MET A 355 -10.52 13.52 16.26
N CYS A 356 -9.44 13.24 16.96
CA CYS A 356 -9.18 13.79 18.29
C CYS A 356 -9.11 15.33 18.33
N ARG A 357 -8.95 16.00 17.17
CA ARG A 357 -9.09 17.46 17.04
C ARG A 357 -10.50 17.98 17.37
N LYS A 358 -11.54 17.13 17.29
CA LYS A 358 -12.91 17.48 17.64
C LYS A 358 -13.12 17.19 19.12
N PRO A 359 -13.63 18.16 19.91
CA PRO A 359 -13.77 17.99 21.36
C PRO A 359 -14.58 16.76 21.78
N ASP A 360 -15.70 16.49 21.10
CA ASP A 360 -16.57 15.35 21.41
C ASP A 360 -15.86 14.01 21.11
N ASP A 361 -15.18 13.93 19.97
CA ASP A 361 -14.39 12.74 19.59
C ASP A 361 -13.25 12.52 20.58
N LEU A 362 -12.53 13.59 20.98
CA LEU A 362 -11.46 13.50 21.97
C LEU A 362 -11.98 12.99 23.32
N GLN A 363 -13.09 13.52 23.80
CA GLN A 363 -13.70 13.07 25.05
C GLN A 363 -14.03 11.58 25.00
N TYR A 364 -14.64 11.13 23.90
CA TYR A 364 -14.94 9.72 23.70
C TYR A 364 -13.66 8.87 23.71
N VAL A 365 -12.64 9.26 22.94
CA VAL A 365 -11.38 8.53 22.82
C VAL A 365 -10.67 8.41 24.17
N LEU A 366 -10.59 9.51 24.93
CA LEU A 366 -9.97 9.50 26.27
C LEU A 366 -10.68 8.57 27.26
N ALA A 367 -12.00 8.40 27.12
CA ALA A 367 -12.77 7.46 27.97
C ALA A 367 -12.59 5.98 27.55
N HIS A 368 -12.21 5.69 26.29
CA HIS A 368 -12.18 4.34 25.72
C HIS A 368 -10.81 3.90 25.20
N LEU A 369 -9.70 4.51 25.68
CA LEU A 369 -8.34 4.22 25.20
C LEU A 369 -7.98 2.74 25.24
N SER A 370 -8.44 2.00 26.23
CA SER A 370 -8.21 0.56 26.35
C SER A 370 -8.92 -0.32 25.31
N GLU A 371 -9.84 0.27 24.54
CA GLU A 371 -10.66 -0.45 23.55
C GLU A 371 -10.30 -0.05 22.10
N LEU A 372 -9.57 1.06 21.94
CA LEU A 372 -9.32 1.68 20.64
C LEU A 372 -7.90 1.48 20.15
N VAL A 373 -7.72 1.67 18.84
CA VAL A 373 -6.42 1.87 18.22
C VAL A 373 -6.25 3.36 17.98
N VAL A 374 -5.24 3.97 18.62
CA VAL A 374 -4.91 5.39 18.44
C VAL A 374 -3.66 5.50 17.58
N LYS A 375 -3.68 6.41 16.60
CA LYS A 375 -2.61 6.57 15.61
C LYS A 375 -2.23 8.04 15.48
N GLU A 376 -0.93 8.30 15.33
CA GLU A 376 -0.47 9.61 14.88
C GLU A 376 -0.92 9.89 13.45
N VAL A 377 -1.38 11.13 13.19
CA VAL A 377 -1.87 11.57 11.87
C VAL A 377 -0.80 11.41 10.78
N HIS A 378 0.44 11.80 11.07
CA HIS A 378 1.57 11.74 10.14
C HIS A 378 2.42 10.47 10.28
N GLY A 379 2.08 9.58 11.22
CA GLY A 379 2.82 8.34 11.46
C GLY A 379 2.71 7.35 10.29
N ALA A 380 3.76 6.58 10.04
CA ALA A 380 3.82 5.52 9.04
C ALA A 380 4.44 4.24 9.62
N GLY A 381 4.19 3.09 8.99
CA GLY A 381 4.83 1.82 9.35
C GLY A 381 4.40 1.21 10.70
N GLY A 382 3.33 1.72 11.32
CA GLY A 382 2.83 1.24 12.62
C GLY A 382 3.61 1.78 13.84
N TYR A 383 4.51 2.73 13.65
CA TYR A 383 5.15 3.45 14.75
C TYR A 383 4.22 4.53 15.31
N GLY A 384 4.36 4.86 16.62
CA GLY A 384 3.52 5.86 17.27
C GLY A 384 2.04 5.48 17.36
N MET A 385 1.75 4.18 17.55
CA MET A 385 0.39 3.64 17.61
C MET A 385 0.14 2.96 18.95
N LEU A 386 -1.02 3.23 19.56
CA LEU A 386 -1.54 2.49 20.70
C LEU A 386 -2.55 1.45 20.21
N ILE A 387 -2.37 0.20 20.61
CA ILE A 387 -3.40 -0.85 20.49
C ILE A 387 -3.96 -1.08 21.89
N GLY A 388 -5.05 -0.39 22.24
CA GLY A 388 -5.60 -0.33 23.59
C GLY A 388 -5.75 -1.68 24.28
N PRO A 389 -6.36 -2.72 23.63
CA PRO A 389 -6.52 -4.03 24.24
C PRO A 389 -5.22 -4.77 24.57
N ALA A 390 -4.12 -4.43 23.93
CA ALA A 390 -2.81 -5.04 24.15
C ALA A 390 -1.85 -4.13 24.97
N ALA A 391 -2.26 -2.91 25.26
CA ALA A 391 -1.43 -1.91 25.91
C ALA A 391 -1.41 -2.07 27.44
N THR A 392 -0.27 -1.77 28.03
CA THR A 392 -0.12 -1.63 29.48
C THR A 392 -0.78 -0.34 29.97
N GLN A 393 -1.11 -0.29 31.27
CA GLN A 393 -1.68 0.91 31.88
C GLN A 393 -0.75 2.14 31.75
N SER A 394 0.55 1.94 31.76
CA SER A 394 1.54 3.00 31.57
C SER A 394 1.47 3.57 30.16
N GLU A 395 1.40 2.72 29.12
CA GLU A 395 1.28 3.14 27.73
C GLU A 395 -0.04 3.90 27.49
N ILE A 396 -1.15 3.42 28.06
CA ILE A 396 -2.44 4.13 27.99
C ILE A 396 -2.34 5.52 28.59
N GLU A 397 -1.65 5.67 29.74
CA GLU A 397 -1.51 6.98 30.39
C GLU A 397 -0.55 7.90 29.63
N ASP A 398 0.49 7.35 29.01
CA ASP A 398 1.40 8.11 28.15
C ASP A 398 0.66 8.66 26.92
N PHE A 399 -0.16 7.82 26.27
CA PHE A 399 -0.98 8.26 25.16
C PHE A 399 -2.08 9.25 25.57
N ARG A 400 -2.67 9.10 26.76
CA ARG A 400 -3.61 10.09 27.33
C ARG A 400 -2.95 11.46 27.43
N ARG A 401 -1.76 11.54 27.94
CA ARG A 401 -0.99 12.79 28.05
C ARG A 401 -0.65 13.38 26.68
N ALA A 402 -0.25 12.54 25.74
CA ALA A 402 0.06 12.94 24.37
C ALA A 402 -1.16 13.52 23.65
N LEU A 403 -2.33 12.86 23.78
CA LEU A 403 -3.61 13.30 23.20
C LEU A 403 -4.04 14.66 23.78
N LEU A 404 -3.91 14.84 25.09
CA LEU A 404 -4.24 16.12 25.74
C LEU A 404 -3.29 17.26 25.34
N ALA A 405 -2.01 16.92 25.09
CA ALA A 405 -1.01 17.90 24.68
C ALA A 405 -1.15 18.33 23.22
N ASN A 406 -1.53 17.41 22.32
CA ASN A 406 -1.68 17.65 20.88
C ASN A 406 -2.84 16.85 20.28
N PRO A 407 -4.09 17.23 20.55
CA PRO A 407 -5.25 16.48 20.04
C PRO A 407 -5.30 16.39 18.52
N ALA A 408 -4.88 17.43 17.80
CA ALA A 408 -4.92 17.47 16.35
C ALA A 408 -3.93 16.48 15.69
N GLY A 409 -2.94 16.02 16.44
CA GLY A 409 -1.93 15.06 15.95
C GLY A 409 -2.40 13.61 15.96
N TYR A 410 -3.64 13.30 16.35
CA TYR A 410 -4.11 11.93 16.53
C TYR A 410 -5.51 11.68 15.97
N ILE A 411 -5.69 10.43 15.51
CA ILE A 411 -7.00 9.82 15.23
C ILE A 411 -7.14 8.54 16.06
N ALA A 412 -8.37 8.10 16.25
CA ALA A 412 -8.65 6.80 16.87
C ALA A 412 -9.64 6.00 16.02
N GLN A 413 -9.51 4.68 16.07
CA GLN A 413 -10.37 3.73 15.35
C GLN A 413 -10.76 2.60 16.31
N PRO A 414 -11.92 1.92 16.10
CA PRO A 414 -12.25 0.76 16.89
C PRO A 414 -11.21 -0.35 16.64
N THR A 415 -10.92 -1.14 17.65
CA THR A 415 -10.17 -2.37 17.45
C THR A 415 -11.04 -3.36 16.68
N LEU A 416 -10.76 -3.50 15.38
CA LEU A 416 -11.48 -4.43 14.53
C LEU A 416 -11.03 -5.89 14.81
N SER A 417 -11.98 -6.81 14.85
CA SER A 417 -11.69 -8.24 14.75
C SER A 417 -11.33 -8.56 13.30
N LEU A 418 -10.06 -8.33 12.92
CA LEU A 418 -9.58 -8.62 11.58
C LEU A 418 -9.83 -10.08 11.20
N SER A 419 -10.13 -10.35 9.93
CA SER A 419 -10.23 -11.71 9.44
C SER A 419 -8.94 -12.48 9.67
N THR A 420 -9.10 -13.80 9.89
CA THR A 420 -7.98 -14.74 9.91
C THR A 420 -7.95 -15.55 8.62
N CYS A 421 -6.78 -16.08 8.32
CA CYS A 421 -6.57 -17.05 7.26
C CYS A 421 -5.66 -18.17 7.80
N PRO A 422 -5.89 -19.44 7.47
CA PRO A 422 -4.97 -20.50 7.82
C PRO A 422 -3.56 -20.18 7.37
N THR A 423 -2.60 -20.34 8.25
CA THR A 423 -1.19 -19.99 8.04
C THR A 423 -0.32 -21.14 8.49
N TYR A 424 0.69 -21.50 7.67
CA TYR A 424 1.60 -22.59 8.00
C TYR A 424 2.67 -22.07 8.97
N VAL A 425 2.55 -22.48 10.24
CA VAL A 425 3.46 -22.13 11.34
C VAL A 425 4.24 -23.36 11.81
N GLU A 426 5.18 -23.19 12.73
CA GLU A 426 6.00 -24.32 13.22
C GLU A 426 5.16 -25.45 13.83
N SER A 427 4.07 -25.13 14.51
CA SER A 427 3.16 -26.10 15.14
C SER A 427 2.14 -26.70 14.16
N GLY A 428 2.20 -26.39 12.87
CA GLY A 428 1.25 -26.85 11.85
C GLY A 428 0.48 -25.69 11.21
N ILE A 429 -0.84 -25.84 11.04
CA ILE A 429 -1.70 -24.81 10.47
C ILE A 429 -2.46 -24.11 11.60
N ALA A 430 -2.34 -22.77 11.66
CA ALA A 430 -3.01 -21.96 12.65
C ALA A 430 -3.64 -20.71 12.01
N PRO A 431 -4.77 -20.20 12.55
CA PRO A 431 -5.36 -18.96 12.07
C PRO A 431 -4.46 -17.78 12.43
N ARG A 432 -4.24 -16.87 11.45
CA ARG A 432 -3.51 -15.62 11.65
C ARG A 432 -4.26 -14.48 11.00
N HIS A 433 -4.21 -13.31 11.65
CA HIS A 433 -4.80 -12.10 11.11
C HIS A 433 -4.09 -11.65 9.84
N ILE A 434 -4.88 -11.14 8.90
CA ILE A 434 -4.40 -10.71 7.59
C ILE A 434 -5.01 -9.37 7.20
N ASP A 435 -4.30 -8.68 6.31
CA ASP A 435 -4.83 -7.57 5.52
C ASP A 435 -4.52 -7.76 4.03
N LEU A 436 -4.90 -6.81 3.21
CA LEU A 436 -4.67 -6.82 1.77
C LEU A 436 -4.26 -5.43 1.30
N ARG A 437 -3.20 -5.34 0.51
CA ARG A 437 -2.83 -4.13 -0.25
C ARG A 437 -2.95 -4.40 -1.75
N PRO A 438 -4.09 -4.11 -2.38
CA PRO A 438 -4.19 -3.96 -3.83
C PRO A 438 -3.44 -2.72 -4.31
N PHE A 439 -3.04 -2.72 -5.59
CA PHE A 439 -2.37 -1.59 -6.23
C PHE A 439 -3.22 -1.11 -7.40
N VAL A 440 -3.63 0.16 -7.32
CA VAL A 440 -4.41 0.82 -8.38
C VAL A 440 -3.48 1.70 -9.20
N LEU A 441 -3.54 1.55 -10.51
CA LEU A 441 -2.77 2.32 -11.47
C LEU A 441 -3.68 3.33 -12.19
N SER A 442 -3.31 4.61 -12.15
CA SER A 442 -4.03 5.71 -12.78
C SER A 442 -3.18 6.30 -13.90
N GLY A 443 -3.51 5.97 -15.13
CA GLY A 443 -2.86 6.44 -16.33
C GLY A 443 -3.89 6.99 -17.33
N ARG A 444 -3.98 6.41 -18.52
CA ARG A 444 -5.07 6.70 -19.46
C ARG A 444 -6.42 6.24 -18.92
N GLU A 445 -6.40 5.16 -18.19
CA GLU A 445 -7.51 4.57 -17.47
C GLU A 445 -7.07 4.26 -16.04
N VAL A 446 -8.04 4.09 -15.14
CA VAL A 446 -7.79 3.61 -13.78
C VAL A 446 -7.98 2.11 -13.77
N GLN A 447 -6.92 1.37 -13.50
CA GLN A 447 -6.88 -0.08 -13.65
C GLN A 447 -6.08 -0.76 -12.55
N MET A 448 -6.23 -2.08 -12.41
CA MET A 448 -5.49 -2.90 -11.46
C MET A 448 -5.47 -4.37 -11.89
N VAL A 449 -4.46 -5.11 -11.50
CA VAL A 449 -4.45 -6.58 -11.64
C VAL A 449 -5.39 -7.21 -10.63
N ALA A 450 -5.90 -8.40 -10.94
CA ALA A 450 -6.71 -9.19 -9.99
C ALA A 450 -5.78 -9.89 -8.97
N GLY A 451 -5.30 -9.12 -8.01
CA GLY A 451 -4.38 -9.55 -6.97
C GLY A 451 -3.93 -8.38 -6.10
N GLY A 452 -3.17 -8.70 -5.07
CA GLY A 452 -2.64 -7.72 -4.12
C GLY A 452 -1.66 -8.40 -3.16
N LEU A 453 -0.97 -7.63 -2.35
CA LEU A 453 -0.14 -8.16 -1.29
C LEU A 453 -1.01 -8.48 -0.07
N THR A 454 -1.19 -9.75 0.24
CA THR A 454 -1.72 -10.16 1.55
C THR A 454 -0.58 -10.21 2.56
N ARG A 455 -0.69 -9.39 3.62
CA ARG A 455 0.23 -9.43 4.77
C ARG A 455 -0.40 -10.28 5.87
N VAL A 456 0.43 -10.95 6.67
CA VAL A 456 -0.02 -11.86 7.72
C VAL A 456 0.73 -11.61 9.02
N ALA A 457 0.01 -11.53 10.14
CA ALA A 457 0.59 -11.47 11.47
C ALA A 457 1.10 -12.87 11.86
N LEU A 458 2.40 -13.03 12.08
CA LEU A 458 2.97 -14.35 12.38
C LEU A 458 2.83 -14.74 13.85
N GLN A 459 2.78 -13.76 14.76
CA GLN A 459 2.55 -14.01 16.19
C GLN A 459 1.07 -14.25 16.46
N ASP A 460 0.81 -15.20 17.36
CA ASP A 460 -0.57 -15.54 17.73
C ASP A 460 -1.29 -14.36 18.40
N GLY A 461 -2.52 -14.10 17.93
CA GLY A 461 -3.34 -12.99 18.43
C GLY A 461 -2.86 -11.58 18.06
N SER A 462 -1.71 -11.42 17.38
CA SER A 462 -1.24 -10.12 16.94
C SER A 462 -2.09 -9.56 15.80
N LEU A 463 -2.43 -8.27 15.89
CA LEU A 463 -3.07 -7.50 14.83
C LEU A 463 -2.05 -6.78 13.91
N VAL A 464 -0.76 -6.87 14.24
CA VAL A 464 0.31 -6.21 13.49
C VAL A 464 0.74 -7.09 12.33
N VAL A 465 0.37 -6.70 11.13
CA VAL A 465 0.66 -7.42 9.87
C VAL A 465 1.83 -6.81 9.09
N ASN A 466 2.32 -5.63 9.49
CA ASN A 466 3.36 -4.91 8.77
C ASN A 466 4.69 -5.68 8.73
N SER A 467 5.26 -5.82 7.53
CA SER A 467 6.56 -6.49 7.33
C SER A 467 7.70 -5.83 8.10
N SER A 468 7.65 -4.50 8.31
CA SER A 468 8.61 -3.75 9.13
C SER A 468 8.60 -4.16 10.61
N GLN A 469 7.52 -4.77 11.08
CA GLN A 469 7.35 -5.24 12.46
C GLN A 469 7.30 -6.77 12.57
N GLY A 470 7.81 -7.48 11.57
CA GLY A 470 7.92 -8.94 11.60
C GLY A 470 6.73 -9.69 10.99
N GLY A 471 5.84 -9.00 10.28
CA GLY A 471 4.78 -9.64 9.50
C GLY A 471 5.32 -10.43 8.31
N GLY A 472 4.60 -11.48 7.92
CA GLY A 472 4.86 -12.28 6.71
C GLY A 472 3.93 -11.92 5.56
N THR A 473 4.05 -12.68 4.48
CA THR A 473 3.24 -12.51 3.27
C THR A 473 2.65 -13.82 2.77
N LYS A 474 1.53 -13.72 2.05
CA LYS A 474 0.86 -14.83 1.36
C LYS A 474 0.59 -14.43 -0.10
N ASP A 475 0.54 -15.42 -0.99
CA ASP A 475 -0.01 -15.19 -2.32
C ASP A 475 -1.53 -14.94 -2.24
N THR A 476 -2.02 -13.98 -3.02
CA THR A 476 -3.44 -13.64 -3.13
C THR A 476 -3.99 -14.20 -4.44
N TRP A 477 -4.90 -15.16 -4.34
CA TRP A 477 -5.57 -15.74 -5.50
C TRP A 477 -6.95 -15.13 -5.68
N VAL A 478 -7.17 -14.51 -6.80
CA VAL A 478 -8.51 -14.11 -7.24
C VAL A 478 -8.98 -15.17 -8.23
N LEU A 479 -10.11 -15.82 -7.94
CA LEU A 479 -10.65 -16.83 -8.83
C LEU A 479 -11.45 -16.17 -9.95
N GLY A 480 -11.24 -16.63 -11.19
CA GLY A 480 -12.07 -16.23 -12.32
C GLY A 480 -13.53 -16.61 -12.09
N GLN A 481 -14.46 -15.89 -12.72
CA GLN A 481 -15.86 -16.33 -12.72
C GLN A 481 -15.95 -17.67 -13.45
N GLU A 482 -16.53 -18.68 -12.79
CA GLU A 482 -16.82 -19.94 -13.45
C GLU A 482 -17.77 -19.66 -14.62
N GLY A 483 -17.27 -19.77 -15.85
CA GLY A 483 -18.06 -19.59 -17.08
C GLY A 483 -17.48 -18.68 -18.16
N GLY A 484 -16.43 -17.92 -17.89
CA GLY A 484 -15.74 -17.15 -18.93
C GLY A 484 -14.66 -17.98 -19.61
N LYS A 485 -14.92 -18.52 -20.80
CA LYS A 485 -13.85 -18.98 -21.68
C LYS A 485 -12.98 -17.77 -22.02
N THR A 486 -11.80 -17.72 -21.44
CA THR A 486 -10.74 -16.84 -21.93
C THR A 486 -10.31 -17.35 -23.31
N CYS A 487 -10.61 -16.56 -24.32
CA CYS A 487 -9.91 -16.68 -25.63
C CYS A 487 -8.52 -16.12 -25.50
#